data_dc4ab0e68185b7400cd2a8ca24b613c7
#
_entry.id   dc4ab0e68185b7400cd2a8ca24b613c7
#
_cell.length_a   1.000
_cell.length_b   1.000
_cell.length_c   1.000
_cell.angle_alpha   90.00
_cell.angle_beta   90.00
_cell.angle_gamma   90.00
#
_symmetry.space_group_name_H-M   'P 1'
#
loop_
_entity.id
_entity.type
_entity.pdbx_description
1 polymer ?
#
loop_
_entity_poly.entity_id
_entity_poly.type
_entity_poly.pdbx_seq_one_letter_code
_entity_poly.pdbx_strand_id
1 'polypeptide(L)'
;MDNLGSLTTGLAKVFPQDRLGYAVFQADAVFSSFSYTKFYPEIAAVPAGAKRDALLKTKWVKEIGSWVDAMKPYANTGYYIPYGRDFIKAHTLTTASFAGTGIKEANLADLGAFVDNLQDPNQPLIRAYETQRTTPNPSG
;
A
#
# COMPACT_ATOMS: atom_id res chain seq x y z
N MET A 1 15.97 -0.68 -10.87
CA MET A 1 14.49 -0.78 -11.09
C MET A 1 13.91 0.54 -10.58
N ASP A 2 13.97 1.54 -11.42
CA ASP A 2 13.85 2.94 -10.96
C ASP A 2 12.41 3.46 -10.92
N ASN A 3 11.40 2.64 -11.21
CA ASN A 3 10.03 3.12 -11.21
C ASN A 3 8.97 2.01 -11.16
N LEU A 4 8.71 1.48 -9.97
CA LEU A 4 7.57 0.58 -9.75
C LEU A 4 6.22 1.26 -10.09
N GLY A 5 6.15 2.58 -9.99
CA GLY A 5 4.98 3.37 -10.34
C GLY A 5 4.70 3.44 -11.84
N SER A 6 5.68 3.17 -12.70
CA SER A 6 5.50 3.29 -14.15
C SER A 6 4.48 2.30 -14.73
N LEU A 7 4.39 1.10 -14.19
CA LEU A 7 3.36 0.14 -14.60
C LEU A 7 1.95 0.66 -14.27
N THR A 8 1.74 1.13 -13.04
CA THR A 8 0.46 1.67 -12.58
C THR A 8 0.00 2.86 -13.42
N THR A 9 0.89 3.83 -13.60
CA THR A 9 0.59 5.02 -14.41
C THR A 9 0.46 4.69 -15.89
N GLY A 10 1.20 3.71 -16.38
CA GLY A 10 1.06 3.15 -17.74
C GLY A 10 -0.31 2.54 -17.97
N LEU A 11 -0.77 1.68 -17.05
CA LEU A 11 -2.11 1.10 -17.11
C LEU A 11 -3.20 2.18 -17.06
N ALA A 12 -3.06 3.17 -16.19
CA ALA A 12 -4.03 4.26 -16.09
C ALA A 12 -4.18 5.07 -17.39
N LYS A 13 -3.08 5.24 -18.13
CA LYS A 13 -3.08 5.92 -19.44
C LYS A 13 -3.67 5.06 -20.55
N VAL A 14 -3.33 3.77 -20.57
CA VAL A 14 -3.77 2.85 -21.63
C VAL A 14 -5.24 2.49 -21.48
N PHE A 15 -5.73 2.41 -20.24
CA PHE A 15 -7.11 2.04 -19.90
C PHE A 15 -7.82 3.16 -19.15
N PRO A 16 -8.06 4.33 -19.78
CA PRO A 16 -8.59 5.51 -19.08
C PRO A 16 -10.03 5.35 -18.60
N GLN A 17 -10.77 4.37 -19.13
CA GLN A 17 -12.14 4.07 -18.72
C GLN A 17 -12.23 3.02 -17.62
N ASP A 18 -11.15 2.32 -17.34
CA ASP A 18 -11.11 1.29 -16.31
C ASP A 18 -10.87 1.91 -14.93
N ARG A 19 -11.49 1.34 -13.92
CA ARG A 19 -11.28 1.71 -12.52
C ARG A 19 -10.16 0.85 -11.93
N LEU A 20 -9.02 1.45 -11.68
CA LEU A 20 -7.82 0.76 -11.21
C LEU A 20 -7.65 0.97 -9.71
N GLY A 21 -7.69 -0.10 -8.94
CA GLY A 21 -7.57 -0.07 -7.48
C GLY A 21 -6.27 -0.73 -6.99
N TYR A 22 -5.59 -0.08 -6.05
CA TYR A 22 -4.34 -0.56 -5.47
C TYR A 22 -4.43 -0.56 -3.94
N ALA A 23 -4.13 -1.69 -3.33
CA ALA A 23 -4.18 -1.84 -1.89
C ALA A 23 -2.88 -2.48 -1.37
N VAL A 24 -2.23 -1.81 -0.42
CA VAL A 24 -0.99 -2.28 0.20
C VAL A 24 -0.81 -1.64 1.57
N PHE A 25 -0.16 -2.35 2.50
CA PHE A 25 0.24 -1.74 3.77
C PHE A 25 1.48 -0.86 3.62
N GLN A 26 1.49 0.28 4.32
CA GLN A 26 2.68 1.14 4.40
C GLN A 26 3.86 0.48 5.11
N ALA A 27 3.62 -0.53 5.93
CA ALA A 27 4.64 -1.21 6.71
C ALA A 27 4.69 -2.71 6.39
N ASP A 28 4.61 -3.08 5.11
CA ASP A 28 4.79 -4.46 4.67
C ASP A 28 6.26 -4.87 4.79
N ALA A 29 6.60 -5.53 5.90
CA ALA A 29 7.96 -5.98 6.18
C ALA A 29 8.37 -7.19 5.34
N VAL A 30 7.42 -8.03 4.95
CA VAL A 30 7.72 -9.25 4.18
C VAL A 30 8.04 -8.90 2.74
N PHE A 31 7.15 -8.16 2.07
CA PHE A 31 7.35 -7.79 0.68
C PHE A 31 8.57 -6.87 0.51
N SER A 32 8.74 -5.90 1.39
CA SER A 32 9.91 -5.01 1.36
C SER A 32 11.21 -5.77 1.57
N SER A 33 11.28 -6.71 2.52
CA SER A 33 12.46 -7.54 2.74
C SER A 33 12.78 -8.41 1.53
N PHE A 34 11.78 -9.10 1.00
CA PHE A 34 11.95 -9.99 -0.16
C PHE A 34 12.38 -9.24 -1.42
N SER A 35 11.77 -8.10 -1.69
CA SER A 35 12.04 -7.34 -2.91
C SER A 35 13.33 -6.53 -2.80
N TYR A 36 13.50 -5.76 -1.72
CA TYR A 36 14.56 -4.77 -1.63
C TYR A 36 15.94 -5.38 -1.37
N THR A 37 16.04 -6.44 -0.58
CA THR A 37 17.32 -7.15 -0.44
C THR A 37 17.83 -7.72 -1.75
N LYS A 38 16.93 -8.00 -2.68
CA LYS A 38 17.29 -8.55 -3.99
C LYS A 38 17.75 -7.48 -4.99
N PHE A 39 17.13 -6.30 -4.92
CA PHE A 39 17.29 -5.26 -5.94
C PHE A 39 18.15 -4.07 -5.48
N TYR A 40 18.42 -3.94 -4.18
CA TYR A 40 19.21 -2.83 -3.62
C TYR A 40 20.46 -3.36 -2.91
N PRO A 41 21.62 -3.36 -3.60
CA PRO A 41 22.87 -3.86 -3.04
C PRO A 41 23.26 -3.21 -1.71
N GLU A 42 22.95 -1.93 -1.53
CA GLU A 42 23.20 -1.19 -0.29
C GLU A 42 22.40 -1.73 0.91
N ILE A 43 21.24 -2.30 0.68
CA ILE A 43 20.43 -2.97 1.71
C ILE A 43 20.96 -4.39 1.94
N ALA A 44 21.28 -5.11 0.87
CA ALA A 44 21.83 -6.46 0.93
C ALA A 44 23.16 -6.52 1.69
N ALA A 45 23.98 -5.48 1.60
CA ALA A 45 25.25 -5.37 2.29
C ALA A 45 25.12 -5.21 3.82
N VAL A 46 23.95 -4.82 4.33
CA VAL A 46 23.71 -4.70 5.77
C VAL A 46 23.31 -6.08 6.33
N PRO A 47 23.99 -6.61 7.36
CA PRO A 47 23.60 -7.87 7.98
C PRO A 47 22.13 -7.88 8.42
N ALA A 48 21.48 -9.05 8.36
CA ALA A 48 20.11 -9.22 8.85
C ALA A 48 20.00 -8.78 10.32
N GLY A 49 18.91 -8.08 10.63
CA GLY A 49 18.63 -7.55 11.96
C GLY A 49 18.05 -6.15 11.94
N ALA A 50 17.83 -5.58 13.11
CA ALA A 50 17.10 -4.33 13.31
C ALA A 50 17.56 -3.15 12.43
N LYS A 51 18.87 -3.06 12.14
CA LYS A 51 19.41 -1.98 11.28
C LYS A 51 18.94 -2.14 9.84
N ARG A 52 18.98 -3.35 9.28
CA ARG A 52 18.49 -3.63 7.94
C ARG A 52 16.98 -3.44 7.86
N ASP A 53 16.24 -3.89 8.86
CA ASP A 53 14.78 -3.77 8.91
C ASP A 53 14.36 -2.30 8.95
N ALA A 54 15.07 -1.45 9.67
CA ALA A 54 14.83 -0.01 9.69
C ALA A 54 15.08 0.65 8.32
N LEU A 55 16.14 0.24 7.61
CA LEU A 55 16.42 0.72 6.25
C LEU A 55 15.34 0.29 5.26
N LEU A 56 14.94 -0.98 5.31
CA LEU A 56 13.86 -1.53 4.49
C LEU A 56 12.56 -0.75 4.69
N LYS A 57 12.16 -0.56 5.96
CA LYS A 57 10.95 0.19 6.31
C LYS A 57 11.00 1.63 5.79
N THR A 58 12.11 2.32 6.03
CA THR A 58 12.27 3.73 5.60
C THR A 58 12.15 3.85 4.08
N LYS A 59 12.83 2.97 3.36
CA LYS A 59 12.80 2.98 1.88
C LYS A 59 11.43 2.63 1.34
N TRP A 60 10.80 1.59 1.89
CA TRP A 60 9.46 1.16 1.49
C TRP A 60 8.41 2.24 1.68
N VAL A 61 8.35 2.87 2.87
CA VAL A 61 7.39 3.95 3.15
C VAL A 61 7.60 5.13 2.20
N LYS A 62 8.85 5.49 1.93
CA LYS A 62 9.17 6.56 0.97
C LYS A 62 8.69 6.24 -0.45
N GLU A 63 8.91 5.01 -0.91
CA GLU A 63 8.53 4.61 -2.26
C GLU A 63 7.02 4.45 -2.42
N ILE A 64 6.32 3.96 -1.40
CA ILE A 64 4.85 3.95 -1.37
C ILE A 64 4.30 5.39 -1.48
N GLY A 65 4.87 6.33 -0.74
CA GLY A 65 4.49 7.74 -0.85
C GLY A 65 4.68 8.31 -2.26
N SER A 66 5.84 8.05 -2.87
CA SER A 66 6.12 8.46 -4.25
C SER A 66 5.19 7.80 -5.27
N TRP A 67 4.82 6.55 -5.05
CA TRP A 67 3.86 5.82 -5.88
C TRP A 67 2.46 6.42 -5.79
N VAL A 68 2.00 6.76 -4.58
CA VAL A 68 0.74 7.49 -4.38
C VAL A 68 0.74 8.82 -5.11
N ASP A 69 1.82 9.59 -4.98
CA ASP A 69 1.95 10.88 -5.67
C ASP A 69 1.89 10.72 -7.20
N ALA A 70 2.50 9.69 -7.74
CA ALA A 70 2.45 9.39 -9.17
C ALA A 70 1.03 9.03 -9.67
N MET A 71 0.18 8.46 -8.81
CA MET A 71 -1.22 8.13 -9.16
C MET A 71 -2.17 9.33 -9.11
N LYS A 72 -1.86 10.36 -8.33
CA LYS A 72 -2.76 11.50 -8.11
C LYS A 72 -3.30 12.16 -9.38
N PRO A 73 -2.52 12.33 -10.47
CA PRO A 73 -3.02 12.93 -11.72
C PRO A 73 -4.06 12.09 -12.46
N TYR A 74 -4.20 10.80 -12.15
CA TYR A 74 -5.04 9.88 -12.89
C TYR A 74 -6.37 9.64 -12.16
N ALA A 75 -7.46 10.22 -12.66
CA ALA A 75 -8.79 10.13 -12.04
C ALA A 75 -9.32 8.69 -11.94
N ASN A 76 -8.85 7.80 -12.81
CA ASN A 76 -9.21 6.39 -12.86
C ASN A 76 -8.39 5.49 -11.93
N THR A 77 -7.56 6.05 -11.05
CA THR A 77 -6.82 5.31 -10.02
C THR A 77 -7.36 5.56 -8.63
N GLY A 78 -7.60 4.49 -7.88
CA GLY A 78 -7.90 4.51 -6.46
C GLY A 78 -6.81 3.80 -5.66
N TYR A 79 -6.67 4.13 -4.39
CA TYR A 79 -5.74 3.44 -3.52
C TYR A 79 -6.25 3.34 -2.09
N TYR A 80 -5.86 2.25 -1.43
CA TYR A 80 -6.17 1.96 -0.06
C TYR A 80 -4.90 1.52 0.67
N ILE A 81 -4.33 2.42 1.47
CA ILE A 81 -2.98 2.26 2.02
C ILE A 81 -3.00 2.50 3.52
N PRO A 82 -3.45 1.49 4.30
CA PRO A 82 -3.42 1.57 5.75
C PRO A 82 -1.98 1.45 6.26
N TYR A 83 -1.73 1.98 7.45
CA TYR A 83 -0.50 1.68 8.18
C TYR A 83 -0.48 0.20 8.58
N GLY A 84 0.71 -0.37 8.71
CA GLY A 84 0.85 -1.78 9.12
C GLY A 84 0.16 -2.05 10.46
N ARG A 85 -0.46 -3.23 10.60
CA ARG A 85 -1.16 -3.66 11.81
C ARG A 85 -0.25 -4.57 12.65
N ASP A 86 -0.13 -5.84 12.33
CA ASP A 86 0.90 -6.73 12.85
C ASP A 86 1.67 -7.37 11.68
N PHE A 87 2.76 -8.08 11.99
CA PHE A 87 3.69 -8.57 10.96
C PHE A 87 3.03 -9.48 9.93
N ILE A 88 2.24 -10.45 10.35
CA ILE A 88 1.61 -11.42 9.43
C ILE A 88 0.45 -10.77 8.67
N LYS A 89 -0.37 -10.01 9.37
CA LYS A 89 -1.53 -9.33 8.78
C LYS A 89 -1.14 -8.14 7.91
N ALA A 90 0.03 -7.54 8.15
CA ALA A 90 0.54 -6.45 7.33
C ALA A 90 1.10 -6.89 5.98
N HIS A 91 1.37 -8.17 5.76
CA HIS A 91 1.84 -8.66 4.46
C HIS A 91 0.71 -8.83 3.45
N THR A 92 -0.48 -9.19 3.91
CA THR A 92 -1.57 -9.59 3.03
C THR A 92 -2.88 -8.95 3.46
N LEU A 93 -3.22 -7.83 2.82
CA LEU A 93 -4.46 -7.10 3.07
C LEU A 93 -5.72 -7.95 2.81
N THR A 94 -5.63 -9.00 2.00
CA THR A 94 -6.78 -9.70 1.42
C THR A 94 -6.91 -11.17 1.79
N THR A 95 -6.06 -11.72 2.68
CA THR A 95 -5.91 -13.18 2.77
C THR A 95 -6.98 -13.94 3.53
N ALA A 96 -7.61 -13.37 4.55
CA ALA A 96 -8.57 -14.13 5.36
C ALA A 96 -9.83 -13.34 5.71
N SER A 97 -9.67 -12.09 6.10
CA SER A 97 -10.79 -11.18 6.35
C SER A 97 -10.32 -9.74 6.24
N PHE A 98 -11.25 -8.83 6.01
CA PHE A 98 -10.95 -7.40 6.01
C PHE A 98 -10.93 -6.79 7.42
N ALA A 99 -11.20 -7.58 8.46
CA ALA A 99 -11.24 -7.10 9.82
C ALA A 99 -9.92 -6.44 10.24
N GLY A 100 -9.99 -5.28 10.88
CA GLY A 100 -8.83 -4.53 11.34
C GLY A 100 -8.08 -3.74 10.25
N THR A 101 -8.53 -3.77 9.00
CA THR A 101 -7.91 -3.01 7.91
C THR A 101 -8.48 -1.59 7.74
N GLY A 102 -9.41 -1.17 8.59
CA GLY A 102 -10.07 0.14 8.52
C GLY A 102 -9.11 1.31 8.60
N ILE A 103 -9.45 2.40 7.92
CA ILE A 103 -8.75 3.70 7.98
C ILE A 103 -9.70 4.71 8.61
N LYS A 104 -9.57 4.95 9.91
CA LYS A 104 -10.50 5.81 10.69
C LYS A 104 -10.53 7.25 10.19
N GLU A 105 -9.39 7.82 9.84
CA GLU A 105 -9.30 9.19 9.35
C GLU A 105 -10.01 9.40 8.00
N ALA A 106 -10.22 8.33 7.24
CA ALA A 106 -10.99 8.33 6.00
C ALA A 106 -12.43 7.81 6.18
N ASN A 107 -12.84 7.53 7.43
CA ASN A 107 -14.14 6.94 7.76
C ASN A 107 -14.44 5.63 7.00
N LEU A 108 -13.41 4.81 6.80
CA LEU A 108 -13.51 3.52 6.14
C LEU A 108 -13.43 2.40 7.17
N ALA A 109 -14.45 1.57 7.23
CA ALA A 109 -14.57 0.49 8.23
C ALA A 109 -13.52 -0.60 8.02
N ASP A 110 -13.30 -0.97 6.76
CA ASP A 110 -12.32 -1.97 6.34
C ASP A 110 -12.05 -1.86 4.84
N LEU A 111 -11.23 -2.78 4.32
CA LEU A 111 -10.90 -2.87 2.89
C LEU A 111 -12.14 -3.16 2.01
N GLY A 112 -13.18 -3.80 2.54
CA GLY A 112 -14.42 -4.11 1.81
C GLY A 112 -15.03 -2.85 1.23
N ALA A 113 -15.08 -1.76 2.00
CA ALA A 113 -15.59 -0.48 1.52
C ALA A 113 -14.85 0.05 0.28
N PHE A 114 -13.54 -0.21 0.17
CA PHE A 114 -12.76 0.14 -1.02
C PHE A 114 -13.07 -0.78 -2.21
N VAL A 115 -13.23 -2.08 -1.95
CA VAL A 115 -13.57 -3.06 -3.00
C VAL A 115 -14.95 -2.77 -3.58
N ASP A 116 -15.93 -2.49 -2.73
CA ASP A 116 -17.29 -2.13 -3.17
C ASP A 116 -17.27 -0.82 -3.97
N ASN A 117 -16.54 0.19 -3.50
CA ASN A 117 -16.37 1.45 -4.24
C ASN A 117 -15.71 1.24 -5.60
N LEU A 118 -14.72 0.34 -5.70
CA LEU A 118 -14.04 0.07 -6.96
C LEU A 118 -15.01 -0.47 -8.03
N GLN A 119 -16.06 -1.18 -7.61
CA GLN A 119 -17.08 -1.77 -8.48
C GLN A 119 -18.23 -0.80 -8.80
N ASP A 120 -18.37 0.31 -8.08
CA ASP A 120 -19.45 1.28 -8.31
C ASP A 120 -19.00 2.44 -9.22
N PRO A 121 -19.40 2.44 -10.52
CA PRO A 121 -18.99 3.47 -11.46
C PRO A 121 -19.58 4.85 -11.15
N ASN A 122 -20.61 4.93 -10.28
CA ASN A 122 -21.30 6.18 -9.95
C ASN A 122 -20.61 6.95 -8.82
N GLN A 123 -19.62 6.35 -8.17
CA GLN A 123 -18.87 6.97 -7.08
C GLN A 123 -17.44 7.34 -7.50
N PRO A 124 -16.91 8.46 -7.00
CA PRO A 124 -15.49 8.75 -7.17
C PRO A 124 -14.66 7.64 -6.49
N LEU A 125 -13.50 7.31 -7.08
CA LEU A 125 -12.61 6.31 -6.51
C LEU A 125 -12.08 6.74 -5.14
N ILE A 126 -12.11 5.83 -4.18
CA ILE A 126 -11.50 6.03 -2.87
C ILE A 126 -9.99 6.16 -3.02
N ARG A 127 -9.43 7.17 -2.35
CA ARG A 127 -8.01 7.48 -2.29
C ARG A 127 -7.62 7.68 -0.83
N ALA A 128 -7.38 6.57 -0.13
CA ALA A 128 -7.12 6.56 1.29
C ALA A 128 -5.66 6.17 1.59
N TYR A 129 -4.93 7.08 2.21
CA TYR A 129 -3.59 6.89 2.73
C TYR A 129 -3.60 7.23 4.21
N GLU A 130 -3.41 6.25 5.09
CA GLU A 130 -3.43 6.48 6.52
C GLU A 130 -2.18 7.27 6.96
N THR A 131 -2.39 8.50 7.42
CA THR A 131 -1.29 9.40 7.82
C THR A 131 -0.83 9.15 9.24
N GLN A 132 -1.74 8.68 10.09
CA GLN A 132 -1.46 8.37 11.49
C GLN A 132 -1.94 6.96 11.81
N ARG A 133 -1.20 6.27 12.65
CA ARG A 133 -1.60 4.97 13.18
C ARG A 133 -2.74 5.16 14.21
N THR A 134 -3.92 5.46 13.74
CA THR A 134 -5.10 5.69 14.58
C THR A 134 -5.86 4.41 14.91
N THR A 135 -5.66 3.36 14.11
CA THR A 135 -6.29 2.05 14.32
C THR A 135 -5.32 1.17 15.10
N PRO A 136 -5.66 0.71 16.30
CA PRO A 136 -4.85 -0.25 17.03
C PRO A 136 -4.64 -1.51 16.20
N ASN A 137 -3.51 -2.20 16.38
CA ASN A 137 -3.41 -3.56 15.90
C ASN A 137 -4.60 -4.34 16.45
N PRO A 138 -5.33 -5.11 15.65
CA PRO A 138 -6.28 -6.03 16.20
C PRO A 138 -5.52 -6.94 17.15
N SER A 139 -5.88 -6.94 18.41
CA SER A 139 -5.42 -7.95 19.35
C SER A 139 -5.70 -9.29 18.70
N GLY A 140 -4.64 -10.05 18.50
CA GLY A 140 -4.67 -11.32 17.78
C GLY A 140 -5.60 -12.34 18.39
#